data_c2c5f85b75229435320940eeb4fa8fde
#
_entry.id   c2c5f85b75229435320940eeb4fa8fde
#
_cell.length_a   1.000
_cell.length_b   1.000
_cell.length_c   1.000
_cell.angle_alpha   90.00
_cell.angle_beta   90.00
_cell.angle_gamma   90.00
#
_symmetry.space_group_name_H-M   'P 1'
#
loop_
_entity.id
_entity.type
_entity.pdbx_description
1 polymer ?
#
loop_
_entity_poly.entity_id
_entity_poly.type
_entity_poly.pdbx_seq_one_letter_code
_entity_poly.pdbx_strand_id
1 'polypeptide(L)'
;RFLAKGRVHQGVYREGLLLDEAGEAHRPEDVTWLLPFTPGKILGVALNYADHAEELGLSRPEEPALFWKPNTSLLPHKGVVLYPKGARFVHYEVELAVVVGRPMKKVKAKDALDYVLGYTIANDLVARDYVTNTFRPPIRAKGRDTFLPLGPFLVVEEVEDPQDLWLRAYVNGELRQEGHTSRMLYSVAELLEFISEFMTLEPYDVLLTGTPKGISQVRPGDVMRLE
;
A
#
# COMPACT_ATOMS: atom_id res chain seq x y z
N ARG A 1 -2.52 -10.09 12.11
CA ARG A 1 -1.79 -11.35 12.42
C ARG A 1 -0.49 -11.01 13.14
N PHE A 2 -0.13 -11.80 14.09
CA PHE A 2 1.09 -11.60 14.90
C PHE A 2 1.59 -12.92 15.49
N LEU A 3 2.87 -12.95 15.87
CA LEU A 3 3.49 -14.06 16.60
C LEU A 3 3.64 -13.64 18.06
N ALA A 4 3.06 -14.39 18.96
CA ALA A 4 3.22 -14.24 20.40
C ALA A 4 3.38 -15.62 21.06
N LYS A 5 4.18 -15.73 22.11
CA LYS A 5 4.40 -17.00 22.85
C LYS A 5 4.73 -18.21 21.94
N GLY A 6 5.44 -17.96 20.83
CA GLY A 6 5.83 -19.01 19.88
C GLY A 6 4.71 -19.51 18.97
N ARG A 7 3.55 -18.85 18.92
CA ARG A 7 2.41 -19.19 18.06
C ARG A 7 1.97 -18.00 17.21
N VAL A 8 1.47 -18.31 16.02
CA VAL A 8 0.84 -17.31 15.13
C VAL A 8 -0.62 -17.18 15.56
N HIS A 9 -1.03 -15.93 15.77
CA HIS A 9 -2.40 -15.55 16.12
C HIS A 9 -3.02 -14.69 15.01
N GLN A 10 -4.33 -14.82 14.86
CA GLN A 10 -5.18 -13.82 14.23
C GLN A 10 -5.96 -13.11 15.34
N GLY A 11 -6.24 -11.84 15.15
CA GLY A 11 -6.93 -11.11 16.20
C GLY A 11 -7.40 -9.75 15.73
N VAL A 12 -8.00 -9.02 16.65
CA VAL A 12 -8.48 -7.66 16.42
C VAL A 12 -7.73 -6.69 17.34
N TYR A 13 -7.55 -5.46 16.87
CA TYR A 13 -6.99 -4.38 17.68
C TYR A 13 -8.12 -3.59 18.31
N ARG A 14 -8.14 -3.51 19.63
CA ARG A 14 -9.11 -2.72 20.38
C ARG A 14 -8.45 -2.08 21.60
N GLU A 15 -8.72 -0.79 21.82
CA GLU A 15 -8.31 -0.04 23.02
C GLU A 15 -6.80 -0.18 23.35
N GLY A 16 -5.96 -0.17 22.31
CA GLY A 16 -4.51 -0.26 22.47
C GLY A 16 -3.96 -1.69 22.60
N LEU A 17 -4.79 -2.72 22.56
CA LEU A 17 -4.41 -4.12 22.71
C LEU A 17 -4.79 -4.95 21.47
N LEU A 18 -4.04 -6.03 21.26
CA LEU A 18 -4.34 -7.07 20.29
C LEU A 18 -5.08 -8.20 21.03
N LEU A 19 -6.32 -8.45 20.68
CA LEU A 19 -7.09 -9.58 21.18
C LEU A 19 -7.01 -10.72 20.17
N ASP A 20 -6.47 -11.86 20.57
CA ASP A 20 -6.37 -13.04 19.71
C ASP A 20 -7.71 -13.77 19.58
N GLU A 21 -7.74 -14.87 18.81
CA GLU A 21 -8.93 -15.69 18.58
C GLU A 21 -9.50 -16.38 19.83
N ALA A 22 -8.70 -16.46 20.89
CA ALA A 22 -9.13 -16.98 22.19
C ALA A 22 -9.57 -15.86 23.16
N GLY A 23 -9.43 -14.58 22.75
CA GLY A 23 -9.71 -13.41 23.58
C GLY A 23 -8.58 -13.03 24.52
N GLU A 24 -7.39 -13.64 24.37
CA GLU A 24 -6.22 -13.24 25.15
C GLU A 24 -5.67 -11.91 24.63
N ALA A 25 -5.35 -10.99 25.55
CA ALA A 25 -4.84 -9.68 25.23
C ALA A 25 -3.29 -9.68 25.15
N HIS A 26 -2.75 -9.07 24.08
CA HIS A 26 -1.32 -8.89 23.86
C HIS A 26 -1.03 -7.41 23.62
N ARG A 27 0.10 -6.92 24.12
CA ARG A 27 0.55 -5.58 23.82
C ARG A 27 1.19 -5.53 22.42
N PRO A 28 0.95 -4.49 21.61
CA PRO A 28 1.55 -4.35 20.27
C PRO A 28 3.08 -4.32 20.26
N GLU A 29 3.70 -3.93 21.36
CA GLU A 29 5.16 -3.91 21.53
C GLU A 29 5.76 -5.27 21.84
N ASP A 30 4.98 -6.21 22.38
CA ASP A 30 5.43 -7.53 22.84
C ASP A 30 5.28 -8.63 21.78
N VAL A 31 4.78 -8.29 20.60
CA VAL A 31 4.54 -9.26 19.53
C VAL A 31 5.47 -9.04 18.34
N THR A 32 5.70 -10.10 17.57
CA THR A 32 6.26 -9.96 16.21
C THR A 32 5.12 -9.82 15.21
N TRP A 33 5.07 -8.71 14.51
CA TRP A 33 4.05 -8.45 13.51
C TRP A 33 4.24 -9.33 12.27
N LEU A 34 3.16 -9.79 11.74
CA LEU A 34 3.08 -10.51 10.48
C LEU A 34 2.21 -9.71 9.51
N LEU A 35 2.24 -10.05 8.23
CA LEU A 35 1.29 -9.48 7.28
C LEU A 35 -0.13 -9.80 7.73
N PRO A 36 -1.08 -8.84 7.68
CA PRO A 36 -2.44 -9.05 8.17
C PRO A 36 -3.18 -10.20 7.46
N PHE A 37 -2.82 -10.44 6.21
CA PHE A 37 -3.32 -11.54 5.38
C PHE A 37 -2.20 -12.01 4.44
N THR A 38 -2.49 -13.00 3.59
CA THR A 38 -1.58 -13.45 2.52
C THR A 38 -2.09 -12.87 1.20
N PRO A 39 -1.42 -11.84 0.65
CA PRO A 39 -1.83 -11.24 -0.62
C PRO A 39 -1.77 -12.20 -1.80
N GLY A 40 -2.76 -12.07 -2.70
CA GLY A 40 -2.74 -12.63 -4.04
C GLY A 40 -1.87 -11.79 -4.99
N LYS A 41 -2.45 -11.33 -6.11
CA LYS A 41 -1.79 -10.38 -7.02
C LYS A 41 -1.64 -9.01 -6.35
N ILE A 42 -0.53 -8.32 -6.61
CA ILE A 42 -0.31 -6.97 -6.13
C ILE A 42 -0.12 -6.05 -7.34
N LEU A 43 -1.11 -5.22 -7.57
CA LEU A 43 -1.12 -4.19 -8.60
C LEU A 43 -0.87 -2.83 -7.97
N GLY A 44 -0.18 -1.95 -8.68
CA GLY A 44 -0.05 -0.55 -8.29
C GLY A 44 -0.44 0.36 -9.44
N VAL A 45 -0.80 1.60 -9.09
CA VAL A 45 -1.15 2.66 -10.04
C VAL A 45 -0.14 3.80 -9.90
N ALA A 46 0.56 4.09 -10.98
CA ALA A 46 1.48 5.24 -11.03
C ALA A 46 0.70 6.53 -11.37
N LEU A 47 1.17 7.66 -10.81
CA LEU A 47 0.67 9.01 -11.15
C LEU A 47 -0.84 9.20 -10.93
N ASN A 48 -1.39 8.64 -9.86
CA ASN A 48 -2.83 8.73 -9.56
C ASN A 48 -3.22 9.91 -8.67
N TYR A 49 -2.31 10.84 -8.37
CA TYR A 49 -2.60 12.06 -7.64
C TYR A 49 -2.25 13.28 -8.47
N ALA A 50 -3.17 14.26 -8.53
CA ALA A 50 -3.01 15.46 -9.33
C ALA A 50 -1.75 16.26 -8.93
N ASP A 51 -1.54 16.44 -7.62
CA ASP A 51 -0.42 17.19 -7.08
C ASP A 51 0.93 16.46 -7.26
N HIS A 52 0.94 15.13 -7.26
CA HIS A 52 2.13 14.35 -7.56
C HIS A 52 2.49 14.41 -9.05
N ALA A 53 1.50 14.39 -9.94
CA ALA A 53 1.73 14.58 -11.36
C ALA A 53 2.31 15.98 -11.65
N GLU A 54 1.78 17.02 -11.02
CA GLU A 54 2.30 18.39 -11.08
C GLU A 54 3.75 18.49 -10.58
N GLU A 55 4.06 17.86 -9.42
CA GLU A 55 5.41 17.79 -8.83
C GLU A 55 6.44 17.22 -9.82
N LEU A 56 6.05 16.22 -10.60
CA LEU A 56 6.89 15.57 -11.60
C LEU A 56 6.84 16.24 -12.99
N GLY A 57 6.04 17.29 -13.17
CA GLY A 57 5.85 17.98 -14.45
C GLY A 57 5.17 17.10 -15.51
N LEU A 58 4.33 16.15 -15.09
CA LEU A 58 3.62 15.20 -15.95
C LEU A 58 2.14 15.56 -16.05
N SER A 59 1.54 15.29 -17.20
CA SER A 59 0.10 15.40 -17.39
C SER A 59 -0.64 14.17 -16.85
N ARG A 60 -1.95 14.33 -16.58
CA ARG A 60 -2.84 13.20 -16.26
C ARG A 60 -2.75 12.16 -17.37
N PRO A 61 -2.49 10.88 -17.04
CA PRO A 61 -2.58 9.80 -18.01
C PRO A 61 -4.02 9.66 -18.54
N GLU A 62 -4.17 9.29 -19.82
CA GLU A 62 -5.49 9.00 -20.40
C GLU A 62 -6.16 7.78 -19.78
N GLU A 63 -5.34 6.80 -19.35
CA GLU A 63 -5.74 5.58 -18.64
C GLU A 63 -4.85 5.37 -17.40
N PRO A 64 -5.33 4.66 -16.37
CA PRO A 64 -4.50 4.30 -15.21
C PRO A 64 -3.22 3.57 -15.61
N ALA A 65 -2.07 4.08 -15.22
CA ALA A 65 -0.78 3.47 -15.49
C ALA A 65 -0.47 2.37 -14.46
N LEU A 66 -0.71 1.11 -14.84
CA LEU A 66 -0.58 -0.02 -13.94
C LEU A 66 0.82 -0.62 -13.92
N PHE A 67 1.22 -1.13 -12.75
CA PHE A 67 2.43 -1.93 -12.58
C PHE A 67 2.21 -3.06 -11.59
N TRP A 68 3.16 -4.00 -11.52
CA TRP A 68 3.15 -5.13 -10.61
C TRP A 68 4.20 -4.99 -9.51
N LYS A 69 3.86 -5.50 -8.32
CA LYS A 69 4.86 -5.80 -7.28
C LYS A 69 4.86 -7.29 -6.97
N PRO A 70 6.03 -7.93 -6.90
CA PRO A 70 6.11 -9.34 -6.51
C PRO A 70 5.80 -9.52 -5.02
N ASN A 71 5.26 -10.68 -4.64
CA ASN A 71 4.97 -10.98 -3.24
C ASN A 71 6.24 -10.99 -2.36
N THR A 72 7.43 -11.22 -2.95
CA THR A 72 8.71 -11.11 -2.23
C THR A 72 9.06 -9.68 -1.80
N SER A 73 8.39 -8.66 -2.35
CA SER A 73 8.54 -7.28 -1.90
C SER A 73 7.84 -6.99 -0.57
N LEU A 74 6.90 -7.83 -0.15
CA LEU A 74 6.11 -7.64 1.07
C LEU A 74 7.00 -7.62 2.32
N LEU A 75 6.67 -6.71 3.24
CA LEU A 75 7.33 -6.57 4.53
C LEU A 75 6.27 -6.26 5.60
N PRO A 76 6.22 -6.99 6.73
CA PRO A 76 5.30 -6.66 7.80
C PRO A 76 5.71 -5.39 8.56
N HIS A 77 4.79 -4.87 9.36
CA HIS A 77 5.00 -3.74 10.26
C HIS A 77 6.24 -3.95 11.16
N LYS A 78 7.02 -2.89 11.39
CA LYS A 78 8.32 -2.91 12.09
C LYS A 78 9.41 -3.73 11.38
N GLY A 79 9.16 -4.17 10.14
CA GLY A 79 10.17 -4.86 9.35
C GLY A 79 11.30 -3.94 8.89
N VAL A 80 12.45 -4.53 8.58
CA VAL A 80 13.63 -3.80 8.09
C VAL A 80 13.69 -3.85 6.57
N VAL A 81 13.65 -2.68 5.95
CA VAL A 81 13.83 -2.53 4.50
C VAL A 81 15.29 -2.75 4.13
N LEU A 82 15.54 -3.64 3.18
CA LEU A 82 16.89 -3.90 2.65
C LEU A 82 17.25 -2.81 1.63
N TYR A 83 18.10 -1.87 2.05
CA TYR A 83 18.56 -0.80 1.17
C TYR A 83 19.45 -1.38 0.07
N PRO A 84 19.14 -1.20 -1.24
CA PRO A 84 19.86 -1.88 -2.31
C PRO A 84 21.28 -1.36 -2.45
N LYS A 85 22.26 -2.28 -2.53
CA LYS A 85 23.64 -1.91 -2.80
C LYS A 85 23.73 -1.18 -4.15
N GLY A 86 24.31 0.01 -4.14
CA GLY A 86 24.52 0.85 -5.33
C GLY A 86 23.32 1.72 -5.71
N ALA A 87 22.17 1.63 -5.03
CA ALA A 87 21.11 2.63 -5.16
C ALA A 87 21.51 3.90 -4.39
N ARG A 88 21.27 5.05 -5.02
CA ARG A 88 21.54 6.38 -4.42
C ARG A 88 20.27 7.04 -3.93
N PHE A 89 19.15 6.79 -4.61
CA PHE A 89 17.88 7.47 -4.37
C PHE A 89 16.77 6.44 -4.16
N VAL A 90 16.51 6.08 -2.90
CA VAL A 90 15.34 5.30 -2.50
C VAL A 90 14.31 6.26 -1.90
N HIS A 91 13.11 6.28 -2.47
CA HIS A 91 12.00 7.10 -1.98
C HIS A 91 10.91 6.23 -1.36
N TYR A 92 10.27 6.77 -0.32
CA TYR A 92 9.02 6.25 0.22
C TYR A 92 7.83 6.81 -0.60
N GLU A 93 6.75 6.06 -0.62
CA GLU A 93 5.48 6.45 -1.23
C GLU A 93 4.34 5.90 -0.36
N VAL A 94 3.69 6.77 0.45
CA VAL A 94 2.54 6.36 1.26
C VAL A 94 1.32 6.17 0.36
N GLU A 95 0.65 5.02 0.49
CA GLU A 95 -0.49 4.67 -0.34
C GLU A 95 -1.61 4.02 0.45
N LEU A 96 -2.85 4.32 0.08
CA LEU A 96 -4.00 3.49 0.43
C LEU A 96 -3.89 2.18 -0.37
N ALA A 97 -3.96 1.05 0.32
CA ALA A 97 -4.03 -0.27 -0.30
C ALA A 97 -5.43 -0.85 -0.13
N VAL A 98 -6.05 -1.20 -1.26
CA VAL A 98 -7.39 -1.80 -1.33
C VAL A 98 -7.25 -3.30 -1.43
N VAL A 99 -7.99 -4.05 -0.62
CA VAL A 99 -7.97 -5.51 -0.60
C VAL A 99 -9.28 -6.06 -1.15
N VAL A 100 -9.19 -6.85 -2.20
CA VAL A 100 -10.37 -7.45 -2.85
C VAL A 100 -10.95 -8.56 -1.97
N GLY A 101 -12.26 -8.61 -1.83
CA GLY A 101 -12.97 -9.56 -0.96
C GLY A 101 -13.64 -10.71 -1.69
N ARG A 102 -14.01 -10.53 -2.95
CA ARG A 102 -14.68 -11.55 -3.77
C ARG A 102 -14.29 -11.42 -5.24
N PRO A 103 -14.42 -12.51 -6.04
CA PRO A 103 -14.04 -12.47 -7.45
C PRO A 103 -14.72 -11.33 -8.20
N MET A 104 -13.96 -10.55 -8.96
CA MET A 104 -14.41 -9.34 -9.62
C MET A 104 -13.98 -9.37 -11.11
N LYS A 105 -14.96 -9.32 -12.01
CA LYS A 105 -14.76 -9.28 -13.46
C LYS A 105 -15.85 -8.44 -14.12
N LYS A 106 -15.45 -7.41 -14.90
CA LYS A 106 -16.35 -6.49 -15.61
C LYS A 106 -17.37 -5.80 -14.67
N VAL A 107 -16.91 -5.42 -13.48
CA VAL A 107 -17.73 -4.74 -12.48
C VAL A 107 -17.73 -3.24 -12.73
N LYS A 108 -18.89 -2.60 -12.66
CA LYS A 108 -19.00 -1.15 -12.82
C LYS A 108 -18.63 -0.39 -11.56
N ALA A 109 -18.09 0.82 -11.71
CA ALA A 109 -17.63 1.65 -10.59
C ALA A 109 -18.69 1.81 -9.47
N LYS A 110 -19.95 1.99 -9.85
CA LYS A 110 -21.06 2.14 -8.89
C LYS A 110 -21.25 0.94 -7.94
N ASP A 111 -20.79 -0.26 -8.34
CA ASP A 111 -20.92 -1.51 -7.60
C ASP A 111 -19.55 -2.01 -7.10
N ALA A 112 -18.44 -1.34 -7.48
CA ALA A 112 -17.09 -1.87 -7.29
C ALA A 112 -16.67 -1.97 -5.82
N LEU A 113 -17.10 -1.02 -4.98
CA LEU A 113 -16.76 -1.02 -3.56
C LEU A 113 -17.40 -2.18 -2.80
N ASP A 114 -18.50 -2.75 -3.28
CA ASP A 114 -19.11 -3.95 -2.71
C ASP A 114 -18.24 -5.21 -2.82
N TYR A 115 -17.19 -5.16 -3.64
CA TYR A 115 -16.22 -6.25 -3.85
C TYR A 115 -14.97 -6.09 -2.99
N VAL A 116 -14.84 -4.99 -2.27
CA VAL A 116 -13.71 -4.71 -1.39
C VAL A 116 -13.90 -5.42 -0.06
N LEU A 117 -12.86 -6.11 0.42
CA LEU A 117 -12.82 -6.69 1.77
C LEU A 117 -12.50 -5.64 2.81
N GLY A 118 -11.62 -4.71 2.46
CA GLY A 118 -11.17 -3.67 3.37
C GLY A 118 -9.93 -2.95 2.83
N TYR A 119 -9.33 -2.17 3.70
CA TYR A 119 -8.24 -1.27 3.39
C TYR A 119 -7.08 -1.44 4.34
N THR A 120 -5.89 -1.11 3.88
CA THR A 120 -4.70 -1.03 4.71
C THR A 120 -3.77 0.05 4.17
N ILE A 121 -2.68 0.30 4.90
CA ILE A 121 -1.66 1.24 4.45
C ILE A 121 -0.47 0.49 3.85
N ALA A 122 0.13 1.07 2.81
CA ALA A 122 1.31 0.55 2.15
C ALA A 122 2.39 1.62 1.98
N ASN A 123 3.64 1.17 1.89
CA ASN A 123 4.76 1.98 1.46
C ASN A 123 5.31 1.39 0.15
N ASP A 124 4.97 2.01 -0.98
CA ASP A 124 5.44 1.56 -2.30
C ASP A 124 6.87 2.10 -2.58
N LEU A 125 7.85 1.55 -1.86
CA LEU A 125 9.24 1.98 -2.00
C LEU A 125 9.76 1.84 -3.44
N VAL A 126 10.53 2.84 -3.86
CA VAL A 126 11.10 2.91 -5.21
C VAL A 126 12.57 3.31 -5.19
N ALA A 127 13.42 2.55 -5.88
CA ALA A 127 14.80 2.93 -6.17
C ALA A 127 14.82 3.76 -7.46
N ARG A 128 14.77 5.08 -7.33
CA ARG A 128 14.62 6.04 -8.44
C ARG A 128 15.74 5.93 -9.49
N ASP A 129 16.93 5.54 -9.09
CA ASP A 129 18.05 5.29 -10.02
C ASP A 129 17.69 4.35 -11.18
N TYR A 130 16.65 3.51 -10.99
CA TYR A 130 16.25 2.50 -11.98
C TYR A 130 14.93 2.83 -12.71
N VAL A 131 14.38 4.02 -12.48
CA VAL A 131 13.25 4.55 -13.26
C VAL A 131 13.82 5.35 -14.43
N THR A 132 13.98 4.72 -15.58
CA THR A 132 14.75 5.30 -16.70
C THR A 132 13.89 5.84 -17.85
N ASN A 133 12.71 5.27 -18.10
CA ASN A 133 11.73 5.77 -19.08
C ASN A 133 10.37 5.08 -18.90
N THR A 134 9.33 5.64 -19.54
CA THR A 134 7.94 5.16 -19.45
C THR A 134 7.67 3.82 -20.16
N PHE A 135 8.55 3.40 -21.07
CA PHE A 135 8.37 2.13 -21.81
C PHE A 135 8.93 0.91 -21.07
N ARG A 136 9.66 1.11 -19.97
CA ARG A 136 10.17 0.01 -19.17
C ARG A 136 9.34 -0.16 -17.90
N PRO A 137 8.68 -1.32 -17.72
CA PRO A 137 8.01 -1.61 -16.46
C PRO A 137 8.95 -1.39 -15.27
N PRO A 138 8.51 -0.75 -14.19
CA PRO A 138 9.38 -0.35 -13.08
C PRO A 138 9.77 -1.50 -12.14
N ILE A 139 9.85 -2.74 -12.64
CA ILE A 139 10.10 -3.94 -11.84
C ILE A 139 11.43 -3.83 -11.08
N ARG A 140 12.52 -3.41 -11.75
CA ARG A 140 13.81 -3.24 -11.09
C ARG A 140 13.82 -2.15 -10.02
N ALA A 141 12.96 -1.14 -10.18
CA ALA A 141 12.84 -0.01 -9.25
C ALA A 141 11.97 -0.35 -8.04
N LYS A 142 10.83 -1.01 -8.24
CA LYS A 142 9.76 -1.23 -7.25
C LYS A 142 9.61 -2.69 -6.79
N GLY A 143 10.09 -3.66 -7.57
CA GLY A 143 9.91 -5.10 -7.32
C GLY A 143 11.04 -5.74 -6.49
N ARG A 144 11.70 -4.98 -5.62
CA ARG A 144 12.78 -5.50 -4.76
C ARG A 144 12.22 -6.13 -3.50
N ASP A 145 12.93 -7.11 -2.96
CA ASP A 145 12.61 -7.68 -1.67
C ASP A 145 12.48 -6.59 -0.60
N THR A 146 11.45 -6.69 0.25
CA THR A 146 11.13 -5.75 1.33
C THR A 146 10.66 -4.34 0.90
N PHE A 147 10.44 -4.10 -0.41
CA PHE A 147 10.05 -2.78 -0.93
C PHE A 147 8.53 -2.52 -0.89
N LEU A 148 7.79 -3.32 -0.12
CA LEU A 148 6.37 -3.11 0.14
C LEU A 148 6.02 -3.42 1.61
N PRO A 149 6.38 -2.56 2.56
CA PRO A 149 5.75 -2.57 3.88
C PRO A 149 4.23 -2.47 3.74
N LEU A 150 3.47 -3.42 4.31
CA LEU A 150 2.02 -3.52 4.19
C LEU A 150 1.40 -3.88 5.55
N GLY A 151 0.37 -3.17 5.95
CA GLY A 151 -0.32 -3.38 7.23
C GLY A 151 -0.04 -2.26 8.24
N PRO A 152 -0.17 -2.53 9.56
CA PRO A 152 -0.32 -3.82 10.23
C PRO A 152 -1.73 -4.40 10.25
N PHE A 153 -2.76 -3.58 10.01
CA PHE A 153 -4.17 -3.95 10.12
C PHE A 153 -4.82 -4.05 8.73
N LEU A 154 -5.81 -4.90 8.61
CA LEU A 154 -6.82 -4.84 7.57
C LEU A 154 -8.08 -4.24 8.21
N VAL A 155 -8.45 -3.04 7.77
CA VAL A 155 -9.63 -2.31 8.24
C VAL A 155 -10.81 -2.70 7.35
N VAL A 156 -11.85 -3.31 7.93
CA VAL A 156 -12.95 -3.91 7.15
C VAL A 156 -14.27 -3.15 7.23
N GLU A 157 -14.51 -2.38 8.28
CA GLU A 157 -15.80 -1.73 8.53
C GLU A 157 -15.71 -0.23 8.80
N GLU A 158 -14.54 0.29 9.23
CA GLU A 158 -14.41 1.65 9.72
C GLU A 158 -14.13 2.68 8.59
N VAL A 159 -13.92 2.24 7.35
CA VAL A 159 -13.73 3.12 6.19
C VAL A 159 -15.06 3.24 5.45
N GLU A 160 -15.77 4.32 5.69
CA GLU A 160 -17.05 4.61 5.02
C GLU A 160 -16.84 5.07 3.56
N ASP A 161 -15.84 5.92 3.32
CA ASP A 161 -15.47 6.41 2.00
C ASP A 161 -13.95 6.36 1.80
N PRO A 162 -13.43 5.52 0.88
CA PRO A 162 -12.00 5.48 0.59
C PRO A 162 -11.47 6.76 -0.07
N GLN A 163 -12.35 7.67 -0.53
CA GLN A 163 -11.97 8.97 -1.09
C GLN A 163 -11.93 10.08 -0.02
N ASP A 164 -12.19 9.79 1.24
CA ASP A 164 -12.19 10.76 2.35
C ASP A 164 -11.19 10.36 3.46
N LEU A 165 -9.93 10.11 3.06
CA LEU A 165 -8.86 9.69 3.97
C LEU A 165 -7.63 10.57 3.81
N TRP A 166 -6.96 10.84 4.94
CA TRP A 166 -5.63 11.44 4.96
C TRP A 166 -4.54 10.35 4.91
N LEU A 167 -3.53 10.57 4.07
CA LEU A 167 -2.32 9.77 4.01
C LEU A 167 -1.13 10.62 4.45
N ARG A 168 -0.33 10.11 5.40
CA ARG A 168 0.86 10.80 5.91
C ARG A 168 2.05 9.87 5.98
N ALA A 169 3.23 10.40 5.64
CA ALA A 169 4.50 9.72 5.86
C ALA A 169 5.45 10.61 6.65
N TYR A 170 6.04 10.01 7.67
CA TYR A 170 7.04 10.62 8.53
C TYR A 170 8.36 9.88 8.36
N VAL A 171 9.46 10.63 8.29
CA VAL A 171 10.82 10.08 8.33
C VAL A 171 11.52 10.65 9.55
N ASN A 172 11.98 9.77 10.44
CA ASN A 172 12.61 10.13 11.71
C ASN A 172 11.74 11.08 12.57
N GLY A 173 10.41 10.90 12.52
CA GLY A 173 9.43 11.71 13.24
C GLY A 173 9.04 13.02 12.56
N GLU A 174 9.68 13.42 11.46
CA GLU A 174 9.34 14.60 10.68
C GLU A 174 8.31 14.26 9.60
N LEU A 175 7.20 15.01 9.53
CA LEU A 175 6.20 14.89 8.47
C LEU A 175 6.84 15.31 7.13
N ARG A 176 6.88 14.38 6.18
CA ARG A 176 7.49 14.58 4.85
C ARG A 176 6.48 14.54 3.72
N GLN A 177 5.42 13.76 3.88
CA GLN A 177 4.39 13.59 2.86
C GLN A 177 3.02 13.66 3.52
N GLU A 178 2.13 14.43 2.94
CA GLU A 178 0.73 14.53 3.35
C GLU A 178 -0.14 14.72 2.11
N GLY A 179 -1.23 13.97 2.04
CA GLY A 179 -2.22 14.09 0.98
C GLY A 179 -3.56 13.48 1.37
N HIS A 180 -4.58 13.84 0.61
CA HIS A 180 -5.95 13.38 0.83
C HIS A 180 -6.43 12.56 -0.36
N THR A 181 -7.11 11.44 -0.13
CA THR A 181 -7.52 10.52 -1.19
C THR A 181 -8.54 11.13 -2.18
N SER A 182 -9.24 12.20 -1.80
CA SER A 182 -10.08 12.97 -2.74
C SER A 182 -9.29 13.63 -3.88
N ARG A 183 -7.96 13.69 -3.79
CA ARG A 183 -7.08 14.23 -4.83
C ARG A 183 -6.62 13.18 -5.85
N MET A 184 -7.11 11.95 -5.72
CA MET A 184 -6.89 10.91 -6.73
C MET A 184 -7.45 11.35 -8.09
N LEU A 185 -6.73 11.05 -9.16
CA LEU A 185 -7.16 11.28 -10.55
C LEU A 185 -8.22 10.26 -10.99
N TYR A 186 -8.06 9.04 -10.52
CA TYR A 186 -9.01 7.95 -10.66
C TYR A 186 -9.36 7.44 -9.25
N SER A 187 -10.62 7.47 -8.89
CA SER A 187 -11.12 6.95 -7.61
C SER A 187 -10.86 5.45 -7.49
N VAL A 188 -10.94 4.94 -6.26
CA VAL A 188 -10.83 3.49 -6.01
C VAL A 188 -11.84 2.71 -6.87
N ALA A 189 -13.09 3.17 -6.96
CA ALA A 189 -14.14 2.53 -7.74
C ALA A 189 -13.84 2.51 -9.25
N GLU A 190 -13.33 3.61 -9.80
CA GLU A 190 -12.93 3.71 -11.22
C GLU A 190 -11.72 2.81 -11.52
N LEU A 191 -10.74 2.74 -10.64
CA LEU A 191 -9.60 1.84 -10.78
C LEU A 191 -10.03 0.37 -10.81
N LEU A 192 -10.92 -0.03 -9.91
CA LEU A 192 -11.46 -1.38 -9.84
C LEU A 192 -12.29 -1.73 -11.08
N GLU A 193 -13.15 -0.80 -11.57
CA GLU A 193 -13.86 -0.97 -12.85
C GLU A 193 -12.86 -1.19 -13.99
N PHE A 194 -11.88 -0.29 -14.13
CA PHE A 194 -10.89 -0.34 -15.20
C PHE A 194 -10.12 -1.68 -15.21
N ILE A 195 -9.60 -2.09 -14.06
CA ILE A 195 -8.82 -3.32 -13.96
C ILE A 195 -9.68 -4.55 -14.20
N SER A 196 -10.90 -4.59 -13.64
CA SER A 196 -11.79 -5.74 -13.78
C SER A 196 -12.33 -5.92 -15.20
N GLU A 197 -12.24 -4.90 -16.06
CA GLU A 197 -12.64 -4.99 -17.47
C GLU A 197 -11.81 -6.06 -18.22
N PHE A 198 -10.51 -6.07 -18.05
CA PHE A 198 -9.60 -6.97 -18.77
C PHE A 198 -9.05 -8.11 -17.89
N MET A 199 -8.94 -7.93 -16.55
CA MET A 199 -8.36 -8.92 -15.63
C MET A 199 -9.37 -9.31 -14.55
N THR A 200 -9.45 -10.60 -14.20
CA THR A 200 -10.18 -11.02 -12.99
C THR A 200 -9.37 -10.68 -11.75
N LEU A 201 -9.97 -9.92 -10.83
CA LEU A 201 -9.45 -9.76 -9.49
C LEU A 201 -10.04 -10.85 -8.59
N GLU A 202 -9.23 -11.35 -7.67
CA GLU A 202 -9.56 -12.47 -6.79
C GLU A 202 -9.47 -12.03 -5.32
N PRO A 203 -10.11 -12.76 -4.40
CA PRO A 203 -9.99 -12.45 -2.97
C PRO A 203 -8.53 -12.34 -2.54
N TYR A 204 -8.24 -11.31 -1.72
CA TYR A 204 -6.91 -10.94 -1.24
C TYR A 204 -5.94 -10.38 -2.31
N ASP A 205 -6.38 -10.14 -3.53
CA ASP A 205 -5.62 -9.27 -4.43
C ASP A 205 -5.56 -7.86 -3.83
N VAL A 206 -4.44 -7.20 -4.04
CA VAL A 206 -4.14 -5.87 -3.48
C VAL A 206 -3.98 -4.86 -4.60
N LEU A 207 -4.66 -3.73 -4.48
CA LEU A 207 -4.48 -2.57 -5.34
C LEU A 207 -3.86 -1.43 -4.54
N LEU A 208 -2.65 -1.02 -4.90
CA LEU A 208 -1.99 0.19 -4.42
C LEU A 208 -2.50 1.36 -5.27
N THR A 209 -3.05 2.39 -4.63
CA THR A 209 -3.85 3.42 -5.32
C THR A 209 -3.06 4.64 -5.76
N GLY A 210 -1.74 4.61 -5.62
CA GLY A 210 -0.88 5.75 -5.89
C GLY A 210 -0.60 6.60 -4.66
N THR A 211 0.37 7.48 -4.79
CA THR A 211 0.89 8.32 -3.70
C THR A 211 0.69 9.81 -3.98
N PRO A 212 0.39 10.65 -2.97
CA PRO A 212 0.37 12.11 -3.11
C PRO A 212 1.79 12.67 -3.27
N LYS A 213 1.91 13.99 -3.52
CA LYS A 213 3.19 14.70 -3.55
C LYS A 213 3.97 14.60 -2.25
N GLY A 214 5.26 14.94 -2.26
CA GLY A 214 6.13 14.98 -1.08
C GLY A 214 7.00 13.74 -0.92
N ILE A 215 7.12 12.93 -1.98
CA ILE A 215 8.08 11.83 -2.01
C ILE A 215 9.51 12.39 -1.88
N SER A 216 10.34 11.75 -1.06
CA SER A 216 11.73 12.14 -0.92
C SER A 216 12.63 10.99 -0.52
N GLN A 217 13.94 11.24 -0.56
CA GLN A 217 14.95 10.23 -0.29
C GLN A 217 14.97 9.81 1.17
N VAL A 218 15.11 8.51 1.39
CA VAL A 218 15.51 7.90 2.66
C VAL A 218 16.91 7.33 2.56
N ARG A 219 17.55 7.14 3.71
CA ARG A 219 18.91 6.60 3.85
C ARG A 219 18.92 5.41 4.79
N PRO A 220 19.95 4.56 4.72
CA PRO A 220 20.13 3.52 5.73
C PRO A 220 20.12 4.11 7.15
N GLY A 221 19.31 3.50 8.03
CA GLY A 221 19.11 3.95 9.41
C GLY A 221 17.89 4.86 9.62
N ASP A 222 17.27 5.36 8.56
CA ASP A 222 16.02 6.12 8.69
C ASP A 222 14.85 5.23 9.11
N VAL A 223 13.96 5.79 9.93
CA VAL A 223 12.71 5.18 10.36
C VAL A 223 11.55 5.86 9.65
N MET A 224 10.76 5.07 8.93
CA MET A 224 9.56 5.53 8.22
C MET A 224 8.31 5.12 9.00
N ARG A 225 7.42 6.07 9.27
CA ARG A 225 6.09 5.85 9.85
C ARG A 225 5.03 6.39 8.90
N LEU A 226 4.05 5.57 8.55
CA LEU A 226 2.96 5.90 7.65
C LEU A 226 1.63 5.83 8.40
N GLU A 227 0.75 6.77 8.09
CA GLU A 227 -0.60 6.93 8.66
C GLU A 227 -1.63 7.18 7.56
#